data_76212cf0c6e6d86e03de446ce2320733
#
_entry.id   76212cf0c6e6d86e03de446ce2320733
#
_cell.length_a   1.000
_cell.length_b   1.000
_cell.length_c   1.000
_cell.angle_alpha   90.00
_cell.angle_beta   90.00
_cell.angle_gamma   90.00
#
_symmetry.space_group_name_H-M   'P 1'
#
loop_
_entity.id
_entity.type
_entity.pdbx_description
1 polymer ?
#
loop_
_entity_poly.entity_id
_entity_poly.type
_entity_poly.pdbx_seq_one_letter_code
_entity_poly.pdbx_strand_id
1 'polypeptide(L)'
;MHSSARMPSLKSFAMTSAFRGYNVREFQETPNPAALKCVLDRPVDPLPEGHAPIRSYRSPESASHDPLATRLFAVPGVANVLIADTWVTVGKAETAAWKTLKPAIQKAMAE
;
A
#
# COMPACT_ATOMS: atom_id res chain seq x y z
N MET A 1 6.66 -31.98 -15.34
CA MET A 1 6.74 -31.61 -15.24
C MET A 1 6.78 -31.09 -14.82
N HIS A 2 6.41 -31.02 -14.81
CA HIS A 2 6.35 -30.47 -14.43
C HIS A 2 6.04 -29.78 -14.07
N SER A 3 5.86 -29.87 -14.23
CA SER A 3 5.60 -29.31 -13.87
C SER A 3 5.35 -28.75 -13.37
N SER A 4 5.18 -28.82 -13.49
CA SER A 4 5.01 -28.30 -13.00
C SER A 4 4.79 -27.67 -12.47
N ALA A 5 4.75 -27.74 -12.71
CA ALA A 5 4.64 -27.19 -12.25
C ALA A 5 4.37 -26.52 -11.83
N ARG A 6 4.22 -26.65 -11.81
CA ARG A 6 4.04 -26.09 -11.43
C ARG A 6 3.66 -25.42 -10.86
N MET A 7 3.37 -25.56 -10.76
CA MET A 7 2.96 -25.03 -10.20
C MET A 7 2.62 -24.33 -9.77
N PRO A 8 2.62 -24.49 -9.79
CA PRO A 8 2.21 -23.78 -9.36
C PRO A 8 1.73 -23.24 -8.88
N SER A 9 1.49 -23.39 -9.01
CA SER A 9 1.15 -22.94 -8.59
C SER A 9 0.71 -22.57 -7.90
N LEU A 10 0.40 -22.81 -7.76
CA LEU A 10 0.06 -22.59 -7.23
C LEU A 10 -0.16 -22.01 -6.55
N LYS A 11 -0.15 -21.98 -6.41
CA LYS A 11 -0.27 -21.55 -5.91
C LYS A 11 -0.51 -20.72 -5.49
N SER A 12 -0.52 -20.74 -5.56
CA SER A 12 -0.68 -20.00 -5.30
C SER A 12 -1.40 -19.46 -5.04
N PHE A 13 -2.12 -19.81 -4.94
CA PHE A 13 -2.73 -19.42 -4.80
C PHE A 13 -3.54 -18.92 -3.97
N ALA A 14 -3.79 -19.17 -3.91
CA ALA A 14 -4.91 -18.95 -3.05
C ALA A 14 -4.70 -17.86 -2.04
N MET A 15 -3.64 -17.83 -1.41
CA MET A 15 -3.37 -16.78 -0.45
C MET A 15 -3.30 -15.43 -1.11
N THR A 16 -3.01 -15.42 -2.35
CA THR A 16 -2.93 -14.17 -3.09
C THR A 16 -4.29 -13.52 -3.22
N SER A 17 -5.35 -14.29 -3.11
CA SER A 17 -6.68 -13.74 -3.25
C SER A 17 -7.07 -12.83 -2.11
N ALA A 18 -6.31 -12.83 -1.01
CA ALA A 18 -6.64 -12.00 0.14
C ALA A 18 -6.45 -10.51 -0.13
N PHE A 19 -5.55 -10.14 -1.03
CA PHE A 19 -5.32 -8.74 -1.33
C PHE A 19 -5.98 -8.37 -2.65
N ARG A 20 -6.83 -7.35 -2.58
CA ARG A 20 -7.45 -6.77 -3.78
C ARG A 20 -6.91 -5.38 -3.95
N GLY A 21 -6.38 -5.09 -5.13
CA GLY A 21 -5.72 -3.82 -5.39
C GLY A 21 -6.63 -2.62 -5.30
N TYR A 22 -6.00 -1.46 -5.22
CA TYR A 22 -6.67 -0.16 -5.19
C TYR A 22 -6.12 0.70 -6.30
N ASN A 23 -7.00 1.48 -6.93
CA ASN A 23 -6.56 2.46 -7.92
C ASN A 23 -6.58 3.84 -7.28
N VAL A 24 -5.51 4.60 -7.49
CA VAL A 24 -5.45 5.96 -7.00
C VAL A 24 -6.20 6.85 -7.98
N ARG A 25 -7.29 7.48 -7.53
CA ARG A 25 -8.07 8.37 -8.38
C ARG A 25 -7.36 9.68 -8.60
N GLU A 26 -6.71 10.18 -7.59
CA GLU A 26 -5.95 11.42 -7.70
C GLU A 26 -4.98 11.54 -6.53
N PHE A 27 -3.93 12.32 -6.74
CA PHE A 27 -3.00 12.70 -5.68
C PHE A 27 -3.33 14.12 -5.26
N GLN A 28 -3.35 14.37 -3.96
CA GLN A 28 -3.61 15.71 -3.42
C GLN A 28 -2.46 16.13 -2.54
N GLU A 29 -1.98 17.34 -2.76
CA GLU A 29 -0.92 17.89 -1.92
C GLU A 29 -1.48 18.19 -0.54
N THR A 30 -0.58 18.10 0.45
CA THR A 30 -0.92 18.42 1.83
C THR A 30 -0.08 19.62 2.27
N PRO A 31 -0.41 20.25 3.42
CA PRO A 31 0.44 21.32 3.95
C PRO A 31 1.89 20.89 4.19
N ASN A 32 2.12 19.58 4.37
CA ASN A 32 3.47 19.05 4.55
C ASN A 32 3.99 18.57 3.21
N PRO A 33 5.03 19.21 2.63
CA PRO A 33 5.55 18.79 1.32
C PRO A 33 6.14 17.40 1.31
N ALA A 34 6.43 16.82 2.46
CA ALA A 34 6.92 15.45 2.55
C ALA A 34 5.80 14.44 2.64
N ALA A 35 4.53 14.87 2.57
CA ALA A 35 3.38 13.98 2.63
C ALA A 35 2.47 14.22 1.44
N LEU A 36 1.88 13.13 0.92
CA LEU A 36 1.00 13.19 -0.24
C LEU A 36 -0.22 12.34 0.04
N LYS A 37 -1.40 12.90 -0.23
CA LYS A 37 -2.66 12.18 -0.03
C LYS A 37 -3.04 11.48 -1.33
N CYS A 38 -3.31 10.19 -1.23
CA CYS A 38 -3.71 9.35 -2.36
C CYS A 38 -5.17 8.99 -2.18
N VAL A 39 -6.04 9.56 -3.00
CA VAL A 39 -7.47 9.28 -2.93
C VAL A 39 -7.76 8.02 -3.73
N LEU A 40 -8.44 7.08 -3.12
CA LEU A 40 -8.66 5.76 -3.71
C LEU A 40 -10.04 5.68 -4.37
N ASP A 41 -10.18 4.70 -5.26
CA ASP A 41 -11.44 4.49 -6.00
C ASP A 41 -12.46 3.69 -5.21
N ARG A 42 -12.09 3.14 -4.07
CA ARG A 42 -13.00 2.39 -3.21
C ARG A 42 -12.51 2.44 -1.77
N PRO A 43 -13.38 2.16 -0.80
CA PRO A 43 -12.96 2.14 0.60
C PRO A 43 -11.89 1.09 0.87
N VAL A 44 -11.02 1.38 1.82
CA VAL A 44 -9.98 0.45 2.24
C VAL A 44 -10.63 -0.69 3.03
N ASP A 45 -10.21 -1.92 2.71
CA ASP A 45 -10.73 -3.08 3.41
C ASP A 45 -10.30 -3.05 4.88
N PRO A 46 -11.21 -3.40 5.80
CA PRO A 46 -10.87 -3.45 7.22
C PRO A 46 -9.93 -4.60 7.51
N LEU A 47 -9.17 -4.48 8.58
CA LEU A 47 -8.36 -5.59 9.06
C LEU A 47 -9.24 -6.59 9.79
N PRO A 48 -8.86 -7.88 9.77
CA PRO A 48 -9.69 -8.92 10.40
C PRO A 48 -9.96 -8.69 11.87
N GLU A 49 -9.07 -8.01 12.56
CA GLU A 49 -9.21 -7.79 14.00
C GLU A 49 -10.10 -6.60 14.36
N GLY A 50 -10.63 -5.92 13.37
CA GLY A 50 -11.51 -4.79 13.64
C GLY A 50 -10.79 -3.57 14.17
N HIS A 51 -9.74 -3.18 13.50
CA HIS A 51 -8.92 -2.05 13.94
C HIS A 51 -9.63 -0.71 13.75
N ALA A 52 -9.03 0.32 14.32
CA ALA A 52 -9.54 1.68 14.21
C ALA A 52 -9.67 2.08 12.74
N PRO A 53 -10.59 3.03 12.44
CA PRO A 53 -10.76 3.49 11.05
C PRO A 53 -9.52 4.16 10.47
N ILE A 54 -8.67 4.74 11.31
CA ILE A 54 -7.43 5.35 10.84
C ILE A 54 -6.26 4.55 11.39
N ARG A 55 -5.38 4.10 10.50
CA ARG A 55 -4.22 3.30 10.86
C ARG A 55 -2.96 4.05 10.44
N SER A 56 -2.04 4.24 11.39
CA SER A 56 -0.83 5.01 11.15
C SER A 56 0.39 4.15 11.47
N TYR A 57 1.32 4.09 10.53
CA TYR A 57 2.53 3.28 10.66
C TYR A 57 3.76 4.12 10.35
N ARG A 58 4.80 3.96 11.15
CA ARG A 58 6.04 4.70 10.96
C ARG A 58 7.21 3.81 10.58
N SER A 59 6.99 2.51 10.50
CA SER A 59 8.03 1.57 10.13
C SER A 59 7.41 0.35 9.47
N PRO A 60 8.16 -0.35 8.63
CA PRO A 60 7.66 -1.59 8.02
C PRO A 60 7.30 -2.63 9.08
N GLU A 61 8.04 -2.68 10.17
CA GLU A 61 7.78 -3.66 11.22
C GLU A 61 6.43 -3.44 11.87
N SER A 62 6.06 -2.18 12.09
CA SER A 62 4.78 -1.87 12.72
C SER A 62 3.61 -2.16 11.79
N ALA A 63 3.86 -2.29 10.50
CA ALA A 63 2.83 -2.49 9.50
C ALA A 63 2.76 -3.92 8.99
N SER A 64 3.49 -4.85 9.58
CA SER A 64 3.63 -6.20 9.03
C SER A 64 2.31 -6.95 8.95
N HIS A 65 1.32 -6.60 9.78
CA HIS A 65 0.02 -7.25 9.78
C HIS A 65 -0.98 -6.60 8.83
N ASP A 66 -0.59 -5.53 8.15
CA ASP A 66 -1.47 -4.77 7.27
C ASP A 66 -0.96 -4.91 5.83
N PRO A 67 -1.68 -5.68 4.97
CA PRO A 67 -1.19 -5.93 3.62
C PRO A 67 -0.98 -4.68 2.78
N LEU A 68 -1.87 -3.70 2.89
CA LEU A 68 -1.73 -2.47 2.11
C LEU A 68 -0.53 -1.67 2.58
N ALA A 69 -0.36 -1.51 3.88
CA ALA A 69 0.77 -0.77 4.41
C ALA A 69 2.10 -1.46 4.08
N THR A 70 2.12 -2.80 4.13
CA THR A 70 3.32 -3.55 3.78
C THR A 70 3.71 -3.29 2.34
N ARG A 71 2.74 -3.24 1.43
CA ARG A 71 3.03 -2.96 0.02
C ARG A 71 3.58 -1.56 -0.17
N LEU A 72 3.05 -0.60 0.56
CA LEU A 72 3.51 0.78 0.46
C LEU A 72 4.93 0.94 1.01
N PHE A 73 5.23 0.28 2.13
CA PHE A 73 6.58 0.34 2.67
C PHE A 73 7.61 -0.37 1.79
N ALA A 74 7.17 -1.24 0.90
CA ALA A 74 8.09 -1.88 -0.05
C ALA A 74 8.56 -0.91 -1.12
N VAL A 75 7.91 0.24 -1.28
CA VAL A 75 8.33 1.26 -2.23
C VAL A 75 9.52 2.02 -1.63
N PRO A 76 10.68 2.03 -2.28
CA PRO A 76 11.82 2.77 -1.74
C PRO A 76 11.50 4.26 -1.60
N GLY A 77 11.82 4.82 -0.46
CA GLY A 77 11.56 6.22 -0.19
C GLY A 77 10.33 6.49 0.65
N VAL A 78 9.49 5.50 0.88
CA VAL A 78 8.33 5.65 1.76
C VAL A 78 8.80 5.57 3.21
N ALA A 79 8.49 6.62 3.98
CA ALA A 79 8.94 6.72 5.38
C ALA A 79 7.83 6.41 6.37
N ASN A 80 6.59 6.77 6.02
CA ASN A 80 5.46 6.48 6.89
C ASN A 80 4.19 6.41 6.05
N VAL A 81 3.15 5.80 6.62
CA VAL A 81 1.89 5.54 5.93
C VAL A 81 0.75 5.77 6.91
N LEU A 82 -0.27 6.52 6.48
CA LEU A 82 -1.50 6.71 7.24
C LEU A 82 -2.66 6.28 6.36
N ILE A 83 -3.42 5.28 6.80
CA ILE A 83 -4.51 4.72 6.04
C ILE A 83 -5.82 5.13 6.67
N ALA A 84 -6.68 5.77 5.88
CA ALA A 84 -8.02 6.15 6.31
C ALA A 84 -9.06 5.34 5.53
N ASP A 85 -10.30 5.80 5.56
CA ASP A 85 -11.40 5.06 4.95
C ASP A 85 -11.28 4.97 3.43
N THR A 86 -11.06 6.12 2.76
CA THR A 86 -11.03 6.16 1.30
C THR A 86 -9.78 6.79 0.75
N TRP A 87 -8.79 7.02 1.60
CA TRP A 87 -7.54 7.64 1.15
C TRP A 87 -6.38 7.17 2.02
N VAL A 88 -5.19 7.32 1.46
CA VAL A 88 -3.95 6.97 2.15
C VAL A 88 -3.00 8.15 2.02
N THR A 89 -2.39 8.56 3.13
CA THR A 89 -1.35 9.58 3.08
C THR A 89 0.00 8.90 3.25
N VAL A 90 0.90 9.16 2.29
CA VAL A 90 2.24 8.59 2.29
C VAL A 90 3.24 9.69 2.60
N GLY A 91 4.10 9.43 3.58
CA GLY A 91 5.22 10.32 3.89
C GLY A 91 6.48 9.78 3.25
N LYS A 92 7.28 10.67 2.67
CA LYS A 92 8.51 10.27 2.01
C LYS A 92 9.74 10.68 2.79
N ALA A 93 10.85 10.00 2.52
CA ALA A 93 12.15 10.40 3.02
C ALA A 93 12.59 11.68 2.31
N GLU A 94 13.45 12.45 2.97
CA GLU A 94 13.90 13.73 2.42
C GLU A 94 14.54 13.61 1.04
N THR A 95 15.24 12.52 0.83
CA THR A 95 15.99 12.32 -0.41
C THR A 95 15.12 11.77 -1.54
N ALA A 96 13.89 11.39 -1.25
CA ALA A 96 12.99 10.81 -2.26
C ALA A 96 12.25 11.93 -3.00
N ALA A 97 11.84 11.63 -4.23
CA ALA A 97 11.12 12.58 -5.06
C ALA A 97 9.73 12.03 -5.41
N TRP A 98 8.70 12.88 -5.30
CA TRP A 98 7.34 12.46 -5.64
C TRP A 98 7.22 12.03 -7.09
N LYS A 99 7.97 12.65 -7.96
CA LYS A 99 7.95 12.27 -9.38
C LYS A 99 8.25 10.79 -9.58
N THR A 100 9.17 10.26 -8.79
CA THR A 100 9.53 8.85 -8.84
C THR A 100 8.55 8.00 -8.03
N LEU A 101 8.10 8.52 -6.89
CA LEU A 101 7.27 7.76 -5.97
C LEU A 101 5.85 7.54 -6.46
N LYS A 102 5.26 8.53 -7.13
CA LYS A 102 3.86 8.43 -7.54
C LYS A 102 3.57 7.19 -8.37
N PRO A 103 4.30 6.91 -9.46
CA PRO A 103 4.02 5.70 -10.24
C PRO A 103 4.29 4.43 -9.44
N ALA A 104 5.32 4.43 -8.58
CA ALA A 104 5.62 3.25 -7.78
C ALA A 104 4.53 2.99 -6.75
N ILE A 105 3.97 4.04 -6.16
CA ILE A 105 2.86 3.91 -5.22
C ILE A 105 1.62 3.37 -5.91
N GLN A 106 1.30 3.90 -7.09
CA GLN A 106 0.16 3.42 -7.85
C GLN A 106 0.28 1.93 -8.16
N LYS A 107 1.47 1.51 -8.57
CA LYS A 107 1.70 0.11 -8.90
C LYS A 107 1.59 -0.77 -7.66
N ALA A 108 2.18 -0.34 -6.55
CA ALA A 108 2.15 -1.12 -5.32
C ALA A 108 0.73 -1.31 -4.82
N MET A 109 -0.10 -0.29 -4.94
CA MET A 109 -1.49 -0.38 -4.50
C MET A 109 -2.35 -1.22 -5.43
N ALA A 110 -2.07 -1.20 -6.72
CA ALA A 110 -2.90 -1.88 -7.70
C ALA A 110 -2.66 -3.39 -7.72
N GLU A 111 -1.50 -3.81 -7.29
CA GLU A 111 -1.14 -5.22 -7.30
C GLU A 111 -1.52 -5.90 -6.02
#